data_15422f72706431d9f0e6b21c027b1ca7
#
_entry.id   15422f72706431d9f0e6b21c027b1ca7
#
_cell.length_a   1.000
_cell.length_b   1.000
_cell.length_c   1.000
_cell.angle_alpha   90.00
_cell.angle_beta   90.00
_cell.angle_gamma   90.00
#
_symmetry.space_group_name_H-M   'P 1'
#
loop_
_entity.id
_entity.type
_entity.pdbx_description
1 polymer ?
#
loop_
_entity_poly.entity_id
_entity_poly.type
_entity_poly.pdbx_seq_one_letter_code
_entity_poly.pdbx_strand_id
1 'polypeptide(L)'
;MSMRKAIAAVCISAGLAVSAGLASPATAQVVPGGPLHNGNLNCSQGFAGTVIKDDGAAENIMVTAGHCLDQGQKAVVGFRGGLVEVGDTIAQGFIRPFVSYQYGLNGIFFGIPHSSDWAIARLYPHIGMTRNAQSAGSNGLINSFPRALTGIRDYGDLAPGQISTDNAGQLICKDGSRSGRLCGIQIARTRDNIFHTPITIPGDSGGAVYDPLSGQVLGTVSGSWGPVDNTQAADATLQDAYGIPDGQVNQRFHLAP
;
A
#
# COMPACT_ATOMS: atom_id res chain seq x y z
N MET A 1 63.98 63.36 -7.41
CA MET A 1 63.14 62.78 -8.46
C MET A 1 62.77 61.38 -8.01
N SER A 2 61.51 61.18 -7.54
CA SER A 2 61.00 59.88 -7.06
C SER A 2 59.84 59.53 -7.92
N MET A 3 60.02 58.45 -8.71
CA MET A 3 58.94 57.84 -9.54
C MET A 3 58.08 56.92 -8.66
N ARG A 4 56.84 57.28 -8.40
CA ARG A 4 55.84 56.41 -7.81
C ARG A 4 55.23 55.52 -8.91
N LYS A 5 55.44 54.21 -8.81
CA LYS A 5 54.79 53.22 -9.65
C LYS A 5 53.37 52.94 -9.07
N ALA A 6 52.36 53.26 -9.85
CA ALA A 6 50.98 52.85 -9.53
C ALA A 6 50.79 51.41 -9.95
N ILE A 7 50.35 50.55 -9.03
CA ILE A 7 49.90 49.20 -9.30
C ILE A 7 48.39 49.24 -9.42
N ALA A 8 47.88 48.97 -10.60
CA ALA A 8 46.45 48.81 -10.85
C ALA A 8 46.04 47.36 -10.46
N ALA A 9 45.20 47.24 -9.42
CA ALA A 9 44.60 45.97 -9.06
C ALA A 9 43.37 45.74 -9.94
N VAL A 10 43.42 44.69 -10.77
CA VAL A 10 42.29 44.20 -11.56
C VAL A 10 41.49 43.24 -10.67
N CYS A 11 40.32 43.67 -10.19
CA CYS A 11 39.35 42.79 -9.52
C CYS A 11 38.57 42.01 -10.58
N ILE A 12 38.90 40.75 -10.74
CA ILE A 12 38.07 39.81 -11.53
C ILE A 12 36.98 39.32 -10.60
N SER A 13 35.77 39.88 -10.75
CA SER A 13 34.54 39.36 -10.12
C SER A 13 34.07 38.14 -10.91
N ALA A 14 34.41 36.93 -10.42
CA ALA A 14 33.81 35.70 -10.90
C ALA A 14 32.34 35.66 -10.40
N GLY A 15 31.43 36.01 -11.27
CA GLY A 15 29.98 35.83 -11.05
C GLY A 15 29.65 34.35 -11.01
N LEU A 16 29.44 33.81 -9.80
CA LEU A 16 28.78 32.50 -9.64
C LEU A 16 27.30 32.65 -10.08
N ALA A 17 27.01 32.25 -11.32
CA ALA A 17 25.67 32.02 -11.74
C ALA A 17 25.13 30.81 -10.98
N VAL A 18 24.44 31.03 -9.87
CA VAL A 18 23.62 30.00 -9.23
C VAL A 18 22.44 29.75 -10.17
N SER A 19 22.54 28.72 -10.99
CA SER A 19 21.38 28.19 -11.70
C SER A 19 20.42 27.64 -10.63
N ALA A 20 19.40 28.44 -10.27
CA ALA A 20 18.25 27.94 -9.54
C ALA A 20 17.57 26.93 -10.48
N GLY A 21 17.95 25.67 -10.35
CA GLY A 21 17.22 24.56 -10.95
C GLY A 21 15.79 24.67 -10.45
N LEU A 22 14.87 24.99 -11.34
CA LEU A 22 13.44 24.92 -11.05
C LEU A 22 13.18 23.46 -10.67
N ALA A 23 13.12 23.17 -9.36
CA ALA A 23 12.65 21.87 -8.88
C ALA A 23 11.24 21.71 -9.46
N SER A 24 11.06 20.72 -10.32
CA SER A 24 9.74 20.34 -10.80
C SER A 24 8.81 20.22 -9.59
N PRO A 25 7.59 20.76 -9.64
CA PRO A 25 6.65 20.62 -8.55
C PRO A 25 6.53 19.12 -8.26
N ALA A 26 6.77 18.73 -7.01
CA ALA A 26 6.67 17.33 -6.63
C ALA A 26 5.23 16.87 -6.92
N THR A 27 5.08 15.94 -7.84
CA THR A 27 3.80 15.31 -8.17
C THR A 27 3.30 14.50 -6.98
N ALA A 28 1.98 14.43 -6.80
CA ALA A 28 1.39 13.55 -5.81
C ALA A 28 1.84 12.11 -6.06
N GLN A 29 2.07 11.38 -4.98
CA GLN A 29 2.61 10.04 -5.04
C GLN A 29 1.81 9.10 -4.14
N VAL A 30 1.54 7.89 -4.63
CA VAL A 30 1.03 6.79 -3.82
C VAL A 30 2.20 6.18 -3.04
N VAL A 31 2.04 6.14 -1.71
CA VAL A 31 3.05 5.63 -0.78
C VAL A 31 2.40 4.56 0.11
N PRO A 32 2.85 3.30 0.08
CA PRO A 32 2.31 2.26 0.95
C PRO A 32 2.38 2.66 2.43
N GLY A 33 1.22 2.66 3.11
CA GLY A 33 1.07 3.14 4.50
C GLY A 33 0.74 4.62 4.63
N GLY A 34 0.66 5.37 3.53
CA GLY A 34 0.19 6.76 3.53
C GLY A 34 -1.32 6.88 3.79
N PRO A 35 -1.83 8.07 4.13
CA PRO A 35 -3.26 8.26 4.39
C PRO A 35 -4.08 8.20 3.09
N LEU A 36 -5.19 7.47 3.14
CA LEU A 36 -6.24 7.41 2.13
C LEU A 36 -7.53 7.93 2.75
N HIS A 37 -8.23 8.80 2.04
CA HIS A 37 -9.44 9.46 2.51
C HIS A 37 -10.65 9.07 1.66
N ASN A 38 -11.74 8.73 2.32
CA ASN A 38 -13.03 8.51 1.69
C ASN A 38 -14.12 9.15 2.55
N GLY A 39 -14.47 10.38 2.20
CA GLY A 39 -15.43 11.15 3.00
C GLY A 39 -15.02 11.23 4.47
N ASN A 40 -15.77 10.57 5.36
CA ASN A 40 -15.49 10.53 6.80
C ASN A 40 -14.59 9.37 7.23
N LEU A 41 -14.24 8.47 6.30
CA LEU A 41 -13.38 7.32 6.60
C LEU A 41 -11.92 7.69 6.37
N ASN A 42 -11.10 7.41 7.35
CA ASN A 42 -9.66 7.44 7.24
C ASN A 42 -9.16 6.00 7.07
N CYS A 43 -8.48 5.77 5.96
CA CYS A 43 -7.85 4.51 5.60
C CYS A 43 -6.37 4.72 5.28
N SER A 44 -5.72 3.69 4.82
CA SER A 44 -4.32 3.69 4.41
C SER A 44 -4.17 3.28 2.96
N GLN A 45 -3.19 3.85 2.29
CA GLN A 45 -2.74 3.39 0.98
C GLN A 45 -2.06 2.02 1.13
N GLY A 46 -2.45 1.07 0.31
CA GLY A 46 -1.83 -0.25 0.29
C GLY A 46 -0.56 -0.26 -0.54
N PHE A 47 -0.51 -1.09 -1.56
CA PHE A 47 0.62 -1.13 -2.48
C PHE A 47 0.19 -0.65 -3.88
N ALA A 48 1.17 -0.21 -4.67
CA ALA A 48 0.94 0.28 -6.02
C ALA A 48 1.93 -0.33 -7.00
N GLY A 49 1.53 -0.41 -8.25
CA GLY A 49 2.36 -0.95 -9.32
C GLY A 49 1.65 -0.94 -10.65
N THR A 50 2.23 -1.65 -11.61
CA THR A 50 1.72 -1.77 -12.97
C THR A 50 1.25 -3.20 -13.22
N VAL A 51 -0.01 -3.38 -13.60
CA VAL A 51 -0.54 -4.65 -14.09
C VAL A 51 -0.47 -4.70 -15.60
N ILE A 52 -0.06 -5.85 -16.14
CA ILE A 52 -0.10 -6.16 -17.57
C ILE A 52 -1.35 -7.01 -17.82
N LYS A 53 -2.30 -6.44 -18.56
CA LYS A 53 -3.56 -7.10 -18.90
C LYS A 53 -3.38 -8.13 -20.02
N ASP A 54 -4.42 -8.94 -20.28
CA ASP A 54 -4.37 -9.99 -21.33
C ASP A 54 -4.14 -9.43 -22.73
N ASP A 55 -4.59 -8.21 -22.99
CA ASP A 55 -4.37 -7.51 -24.25
C ASP A 55 -2.96 -6.88 -24.37
N GLY A 56 -2.10 -7.06 -23.36
CA GLY A 56 -0.77 -6.48 -23.26
C GLY A 56 -0.74 -5.02 -22.78
N ALA A 57 -1.90 -4.40 -22.52
CA ALA A 57 -1.93 -3.04 -22.03
C ALA A 57 -1.44 -2.95 -20.58
N ALA A 58 -0.61 -1.97 -20.29
CA ALA A 58 -0.12 -1.67 -18.94
C ALA A 58 -1.07 -0.68 -18.24
N GLU A 59 -1.39 -0.96 -16.99
CA GLU A 59 -2.26 -0.12 -16.17
C GLU A 59 -1.64 0.11 -14.78
N ASN A 60 -1.46 1.37 -14.39
CA ASN A 60 -0.97 1.71 -13.07
C ASN A 60 -2.13 1.69 -12.06
N ILE A 61 -1.93 0.95 -10.98
CA ILE A 61 -2.97 0.74 -9.97
C ILE A 61 -2.44 0.96 -8.55
N MET A 62 -3.38 1.26 -7.65
CA MET A 62 -3.22 1.15 -6.21
C MET A 62 -4.21 0.12 -5.69
N VAL A 63 -3.75 -0.77 -4.82
CA VAL A 63 -4.58 -1.73 -4.09
C VAL A 63 -4.79 -1.23 -2.66
N THR A 64 -6.00 -1.35 -2.14
CA THR A 64 -6.37 -1.01 -0.76
C THR A 64 -7.51 -1.92 -0.29
N ALA A 65 -8.02 -1.71 0.93
CA ALA A 65 -9.17 -2.46 1.42
C ALA A 65 -10.48 -2.05 0.71
N GLY A 66 -11.37 -3.01 0.49
CA GLY A 66 -12.63 -2.82 -0.20
C GLY A 66 -13.58 -1.88 0.52
N HIS A 67 -13.62 -1.95 1.85
CA HIS A 67 -14.45 -1.03 2.65
C HIS A 67 -13.93 0.42 2.65
N CYS A 68 -12.73 0.67 2.14
CA CYS A 68 -12.14 2.01 2.03
C CYS A 68 -12.57 2.77 0.78
N LEU A 69 -12.94 2.09 -0.30
CA LEU A 69 -13.27 2.71 -1.58
C LEU A 69 -14.41 1.94 -2.26
N ASP A 70 -15.54 2.59 -2.49
CA ASP A 70 -16.61 2.02 -3.31
C ASP A 70 -16.29 2.14 -4.80
N GLN A 71 -16.76 1.19 -5.59
CA GLN A 71 -16.58 1.23 -7.05
C GLN A 71 -17.13 2.52 -7.65
N GLY A 72 -16.35 3.16 -8.50
CA GLY A 72 -16.69 4.44 -9.12
C GLY A 72 -16.32 5.67 -8.28
N GLN A 73 -15.86 5.50 -7.05
CA GLN A 73 -15.35 6.62 -6.24
C GLN A 73 -13.93 7.03 -6.65
N LYS A 74 -13.61 8.28 -6.32
CA LYS A 74 -12.25 8.81 -6.45
C LYS A 74 -11.38 8.32 -5.30
N ALA A 75 -10.19 7.83 -5.62
CA ALA A 75 -9.16 7.58 -4.62
C ALA A 75 -8.49 8.92 -4.28
N VAL A 76 -8.57 9.32 -3.01
CA VAL A 76 -8.05 10.60 -2.52
C VAL A 76 -6.99 10.34 -1.46
N VAL A 77 -5.80 10.86 -1.64
CA VAL A 77 -4.68 10.67 -0.71
C VAL A 77 -4.26 11.97 -0.05
N GLY A 78 -3.72 11.88 1.16
CA GLY A 78 -3.06 13.00 1.81
C GLY A 78 -1.69 13.25 1.18
N PHE A 79 -1.42 14.48 0.76
CA PHE A 79 -0.14 14.89 0.20
C PHE A 79 0.20 16.32 0.60
N ARG A 80 1.35 16.54 1.26
CA ARG A 80 1.85 17.88 1.68
C ARG A 80 0.82 18.72 2.43
N GLY A 81 0.04 18.09 3.31
CA GLY A 81 -0.98 18.78 4.10
C GLY A 81 -2.27 19.10 3.36
N GLY A 82 -2.44 18.63 2.12
CA GLY A 82 -3.66 18.72 1.32
C GLY A 82 -4.19 17.34 0.92
N LEU A 83 -5.33 17.33 0.25
CA LEU A 83 -5.96 16.15 -0.34
C LEU A 83 -5.83 16.20 -1.85
N VAL A 84 -5.42 15.08 -2.47
CA VAL A 84 -5.24 14.96 -3.91
C VAL A 84 -5.96 13.73 -4.43
N GLU A 85 -6.77 13.90 -5.46
CA GLU A 85 -7.33 12.78 -6.22
C GLU A 85 -6.22 12.12 -7.05
N VAL A 86 -6.07 10.81 -6.87
CA VAL A 86 -4.99 10.06 -7.53
C VAL A 86 -5.49 9.06 -8.56
N GLY A 87 -6.77 8.73 -8.56
CA GLY A 87 -7.33 7.75 -9.50
C GLY A 87 -8.81 7.48 -9.30
N ASP A 88 -9.34 6.59 -10.12
CA ASP A 88 -10.72 6.11 -10.08
C ASP A 88 -10.76 4.67 -9.57
N THR A 89 -11.66 4.36 -8.64
CA THR A 89 -11.89 2.99 -8.18
C THR A 89 -12.63 2.21 -9.27
N ILE A 90 -11.94 1.23 -9.87
CA ILE A 90 -12.42 0.48 -11.03
C ILE A 90 -12.98 -0.90 -10.68
N ALA A 91 -12.54 -1.47 -9.56
CA ALA A 91 -12.97 -2.78 -9.10
C ALA A 91 -12.95 -2.85 -7.58
N GLN A 92 -13.84 -3.65 -7.03
CA GLN A 92 -13.97 -3.90 -5.60
C GLN A 92 -14.48 -5.32 -5.36
N GLY A 93 -13.82 -6.05 -4.46
CA GLY A 93 -14.33 -7.29 -3.88
C GLY A 93 -14.58 -7.04 -2.40
N PHE A 94 -15.85 -6.81 -2.05
CA PHE A 94 -16.23 -6.57 -0.67
C PHE A 94 -17.36 -7.48 -0.25
N ILE A 95 -16.98 -8.63 0.30
CA ILE A 95 -17.88 -9.58 0.94
C ILE A 95 -17.63 -9.48 2.43
N ARG A 96 -18.56 -8.84 3.14
CA ARG A 96 -18.48 -8.78 4.62
C ARG A 96 -18.48 -10.18 5.18
N PRO A 97 -17.58 -10.51 6.10
CA PRO A 97 -17.68 -11.76 6.82
C PRO A 97 -19.05 -11.80 7.51
N PHE A 98 -19.74 -12.90 7.38
CA PHE A 98 -21.02 -13.13 8.04
C PHE A 98 -20.78 -13.38 9.53
N VAL A 99 -20.22 -12.38 10.20
CA VAL A 99 -20.05 -12.37 11.65
C VAL A 99 -21.29 -11.73 12.23
N SER A 100 -22.36 -12.48 12.28
CA SER A 100 -23.47 -12.14 13.13
C SER A 100 -23.08 -12.54 14.57
N TYR A 101 -23.19 -11.64 15.49
CA TYR A 101 -23.11 -11.95 16.93
C TYR A 101 -24.10 -13.09 17.33
N GLN A 102 -25.08 -13.40 16.48
CA GLN A 102 -26.00 -14.52 16.63
C GLN A 102 -25.34 -15.90 16.48
N TYR A 103 -24.20 -16.01 15.80
CA TYR A 103 -23.54 -17.29 15.54
C TYR A 103 -22.32 -17.54 16.43
N GLY A 104 -21.97 -16.62 17.33
CA GLY A 104 -20.86 -16.76 18.28
C GLY A 104 -19.54 -17.13 17.60
N LEU A 105 -18.78 -18.04 18.22
CA LEU A 105 -17.48 -18.51 17.68
C LEU A 105 -17.62 -19.16 16.28
N ASN A 106 -18.77 -19.76 15.95
CA ASN A 106 -19.01 -20.34 14.63
C ASN A 106 -18.99 -19.28 13.51
N GLY A 107 -19.46 -18.05 13.79
CA GLY A 107 -19.35 -16.94 12.82
C GLY A 107 -17.92 -16.58 12.51
N ILE A 108 -17.03 -16.63 13.51
CA ILE A 108 -15.60 -16.38 13.35
C ILE A 108 -14.96 -17.47 12.48
N PHE A 109 -15.24 -18.73 12.75
CA PHE A 109 -14.61 -19.84 12.02
C PHE A 109 -15.18 -20.06 10.61
N PHE A 110 -16.43 -19.69 10.33
CA PHE A 110 -17.07 -19.93 9.03
C PHE A 110 -17.27 -18.66 8.20
N GLY A 111 -17.40 -17.49 8.81
CA GLY A 111 -17.66 -16.24 8.07
C GLY A 111 -16.39 -15.58 7.52
N ILE A 112 -15.32 -15.55 8.31
CA ILE A 112 -14.07 -14.89 7.92
C ILE A 112 -13.36 -15.58 6.74
N PRO A 113 -13.26 -16.92 6.68
CA PRO A 113 -12.62 -17.61 5.55
C PRO A 113 -13.23 -17.33 4.18
N HIS A 114 -14.47 -16.84 4.14
CA HIS A 114 -15.21 -16.51 2.91
C HIS A 114 -15.35 -14.98 2.72
N SER A 115 -14.69 -14.17 3.54
CA SER A 115 -14.71 -12.73 3.35
C SER A 115 -13.71 -12.29 2.30
N SER A 116 -14.06 -11.21 1.61
CA SER A 116 -13.21 -10.52 0.66
C SER A 116 -13.29 -9.03 0.96
N ASP A 117 -12.16 -8.34 0.91
CA ASP A 117 -12.09 -6.92 1.28
C ASP A 117 -10.95 -6.20 0.54
N TRP A 118 -11.12 -6.02 -0.77
CA TRP A 118 -10.14 -5.33 -1.60
C TRP A 118 -10.80 -4.32 -2.56
N ALA A 119 -10.05 -3.27 -2.89
CA ALA A 119 -10.40 -2.32 -3.95
C ALA A 119 -9.17 -1.99 -4.80
N ILE A 120 -9.41 -1.77 -6.08
CA ILE A 120 -8.42 -1.34 -7.06
C ILE A 120 -8.77 0.07 -7.52
N ALA A 121 -7.84 1.01 -7.36
CA ALA A 121 -7.90 2.32 -7.98
C ALA A 121 -6.94 2.38 -9.17
N ARG A 122 -7.45 2.69 -10.37
CA ARG A 122 -6.64 3.04 -11.54
C ARG A 122 -6.07 4.43 -11.33
N LEU A 123 -4.76 4.55 -11.37
CA LEU A 123 -4.08 5.82 -11.13
C LEU A 123 -4.06 6.70 -12.38
N TYR A 124 -4.15 8.01 -12.16
CA TYR A 124 -3.98 8.97 -13.25
C TYR A 124 -2.52 8.99 -13.74
N PRO A 125 -2.26 9.26 -15.04
CA PRO A 125 -0.93 9.15 -15.64
C PRO A 125 0.15 10.03 -15.00
N HIS A 126 -0.25 11.12 -14.36
CA HIS A 126 0.66 12.07 -13.70
C HIS A 126 0.95 11.74 -12.23
N ILE A 127 0.35 10.68 -11.69
CA ILE A 127 0.55 10.28 -10.30
C ILE A 127 1.77 9.38 -10.18
N GLY A 128 2.68 9.76 -9.29
CA GLY A 128 3.84 8.94 -8.95
C GLY A 128 3.43 7.75 -8.08
N MET A 129 4.26 6.73 -8.11
CA MET A 129 4.14 5.56 -7.25
C MET A 129 5.50 5.23 -6.64
N THR A 130 5.53 4.64 -5.46
CA THR A 130 6.74 4.08 -4.89
C THR A 130 6.47 2.73 -4.23
N ARG A 131 7.47 1.85 -4.27
CA ARG A 131 7.46 0.60 -3.51
C ARG A 131 7.96 0.76 -2.08
N ASN A 132 8.38 1.94 -1.68
CA ASN A 132 8.88 2.19 -0.34
C ASN A 132 7.72 2.35 0.64
N ALA A 133 7.40 1.30 1.39
CA ALA A 133 6.42 1.36 2.46
C ALA A 133 6.92 2.31 3.56
N GLN A 134 6.10 3.30 3.89
CA GLN A 134 6.44 4.30 4.88
C GLN A 134 5.18 4.88 5.50
N SER A 135 5.02 4.70 6.79
CA SER A 135 3.87 5.22 7.50
C SER A 135 4.04 6.70 7.82
N ALA A 136 3.01 7.48 7.52
CA ALA A 136 2.82 8.78 8.11
C ALA A 136 1.70 8.63 9.16
N GLY A 137 1.99 8.86 10.42
CA GLY A 137 0.97 8.85 11.47
C GLY A 137 -0.14 9.88 11.20
N SER A 138 -1.23 9.82 11.97
CA SER A 138 -2.41 10.70 11.83
C SER A 138 -2.10 12.20 11.88
N ASN A 139 -0.94 12.58 12.37
CA ASN A 139 -0.42 13.95 12.40
C ASN A 139 0.39 14.32 11.15
N GLY A 140 0.46 13.44 10.14
CA GLY A 140 1.25 13.63 8.93
C GLY A 140 2.77 13.46 9.11
N LEU A 141 3.23 13.16 10.32
CA LEU A 141 4.65 12.89 10.56
C LEU A 141 4.99 11.47 10.15
N ILE A 142 6.08 11.33 9.43
CA ILE A 142 6.64 10.03 9.06
C ILE A 142 7.17 9.36 10.34
N ASN A 143 6.62 8.21 10.69
CA ASN A 143 6.97 7.47 11.90
C ASN A 143 7.63 6.11 11.64
N SER A 144 8.03 5.86 10.40
CA SER A 144 8.81 4.68 10.02
C SER A 144 9.86 5.00 8.96
N PHE A 145 10.99 4.28 8.99
CA PHE A 145 11.95 4.35 7.90
C PHE A 145 11.38 3.67 6.64
N PRO A 146 11.69 4.17 5.43
CA PRO A 146 11.26 3.52 4.20
C PRO A 146 11.69 2.06 4.16
N ARG A 147 10.75 1.17 3.78
CA ARG A 147 11.00 -0.24 3.52
C ARG A 147 10.68 -0.56 2.08
N ALA A 148 11.69 -0.89 1.30
CA ALA A 148 11.48 -1.31 -0.09
C ALA A 148 10.73 -2.65 -0.13
N LEU A 149 9.58 -2.66 -0.79
CA LEU A 149 8.84 -3.86 -1.14
C LEU A 149 9.46 -4.47 -2.41
N THR A 150 9.44 -5.82 -2.53
CA THR A 150 10.22 -6.53 -3.55
C THR A 150 9.38 -7.26 -4.59
N GLY A 151 8.13 -7.58 -4.28
CA GLY A 151 7.20 -8.32 -5.13
C GLY A 151 5.99 -8.75 -4.32
N ILE A 152 5.10 -9.50 -4.92
CA ILE A 152 3.94 -10.10 -4.23
C ILE A 152 4.34 -11.50 -3.76
N ARG A 153 3.96 -11.86 -2.54
CA ARG A 153 3.99 -13.25 -2.10
C ARG A 153 2.87 -13.98 -2.83
N ASP A 154 3.25 -14.76 -3.83
CA ASP A 154 2.31 -15.58 -4.61
C ASP A 154 2.14 -16.92 -3.88
N TYR A 155 1.05 -17.04 -3.13
CA TYR A 155 0.73 -18.26 -2.41
C TYR A 155 0.00 -19.23 -3.36
N GLY A 156 0.28 -20.52 -3.27
CA GLY A 156 -0.55 -21.52 -3.95
C GLY A 156 -2.02 -21.43 -3.48
N ASP A 157 -2.94 -21.48 -4.41
CA ASP A 157 -4.37 -21.39 -4.13
C ASP A 157 -4.85 -22.52 -3.21
N LEU A 158 -5.70 -22.16 -2.26
CA LEU A 158 -6.39 -23.09 -1.39
C LEU A 158 -7.84 -23.27 -1.86
N ALA A 159 -8.35 -24.48 -1.77
CA ALA A 159 -9.76 -24.73 -2.05
C ALA A 159 -10.67 -23.89 -1.10
N PRO A 160 -11.88 -23.52 -1.54
CA PRO A 160 -12.82 -22.79 -0.71
C PRO A 160 -12.99 -23.40 0.68
N GLY A 161 -12.81 -22.59 1.73
CA GLY A 161 -12.91 -23.02 3.12
C GLY A 161 -11.68 -23.76 3.67
N GLN A 162 -10.69 -24.06 2.85
CA GLN A 162 -9.43 -24.65 3.33
C GLN A 162 -8.61 -23.64 4.11
N ILE A 163 -8.00 -24.08 5.20
CA ILE A 163 -7.08 -23.30 6.02
C ILE A 163 -5.70 -23.96 5.96
N SER A 164 -4.67 -23.17 5.71
CA SER A 164 -3.26 -23.59 5.79
C SER A 164 -2.55 -22.90 6.94
N THR A 165 -1.64 -23.61 7.56
CA THR A 165 -0.72 -23.11 8.60
C THR A 165 0.75 -23.12 8.13
N ASP A 166 1.01 -23.28 6.83
CA ASP A 166 2.36 -23.45 6.28
C ASP A 166 3.31 -22.28 6.64
N ASN A 167 2.76 -21.08 6.82
CA ASN A 167 3.50 -19.89 7.21
C ASN A 167 3.25 -19.46 8.67
N ALA A 168 2.68 -20.34 9.51
CA ALA A 168 2.48 -20.03 10.92
C ALA A 168 3.84 -19.77 11.61
N GLY A 169 3.89 -18.73 12.44
CA GLY A 169 5.12 -18.29 13.10
C GLY A 169 5.97 -17.32 12.27
N GLN A 170 5.64 -17.06 11.01
CA GLN A 170 6.33 -16.06 10.18
C GLN A 170 6.09 -14.65 10.71
N LEU A 171 7.17 -13.86 10.83
CA LEU A 171 7.08 -12.45 11.15
C LEU A 171 6.46 -11.69 9.97
N ILE A 172 5.49 -10.85 10.26
CA ILE A 172 4.88 -9.94 9.31
C ILE A 172 4.85 -8.53 9.88
N CYS A 173 4.93 -7.52 9.03
CA CYS A 173 4.77 -6.13 9.42
C CYS A 173 3.72 -5.45 8.55
N LYS A 174 3.07 -4.44 9.09
CA LYS A 174 2.20 -3.55 8.31
C LYS A 174 2.66 -2.11 8.44
N ASP A 175 2.42 -1.32 7.42
CA ASP A 175 2.45 0.13 7.47
C ASP A 175 1.04 0.68 7.32
N GLY A 176 0.59 1.45 8.29
CA GLY A 176 -0.73 2.06 8.31
C GLY A 176 -0.67 3.53 8.71
N SER A 177 -1.58 4.33 8.19
CA SER A 177 -1.58 5.78 8.38
C SER A 177 -1.93 6.20 9.81
N ARG A 178 -2.53 5.32 10.60
CA ARG A 178 -2.97 5.62 11.96
C ARG A 178 -1.94 5.21 13.03
N SER A 179 -1.51 3.94 13.03
CA SER A 179 -0.61 3.42 14.06
C SER A 179 0.83 3.24 13.59
N GLY A 180 1.12 3.53 12.33
CA GLY A 180 2.48 3.40 11.81
C GLY A 180 2.86 1.97 11.48
N ARG A 181 4.16 1.67 11.57
CA ARG A 181 4.68 0.31 11.42
C ARG A 181 4.53 -0.48 12.70
N LEU A 182 3.81 -1.58 12.62
CA LEU A 182 3.72 -2.58 13.67
C LEU A 182 3.94 -3.97 13.08
N CYS A 183 4.52 -4.86 13.86
CA CYS A 183 4.83 -6.22 13.43
C CYS A 183 4.18 -7.24 14.36
N GLY A 184 3.84 -8.39 13.80
CA GLY A 184 3.22 -9.50 14.48
C GLY A 184 3.60 -10.82 13.81
N ILE A 185 2.86 -11.86 14.11
CA ILE A 185 3.14 -13.23 13.67
C ILE A 185 1.93 -13.77 12.92
N GLN A 186 2.16 -14.31 11.72
CA GLN A 186 1.14 -15.04 10.97
C GLN A 186 0.71 -16.30 11.73
N ILE A 187 -0.59 -16.56 11.77
CA ILE A 187 -1.19 -17.71 12.48
C ILE A 187 -1.63 -18.77 11.46
N ALA A 188 -2.39 -18.33 10.45
CA ALA A 188 -2.96 -19.20 9.41
C ALA A 188 -3.32 -18.35 8.20
N ARG A 189 -3.69 -19.02 7.10
CA ARG A 189 -4.28 -18.36 5.94
C ARG A 189 -5.37 -19.21 5.30
N THR A 190 -6.28 -18.56 4.61
CA THR A 190 -7.11 -19.12 3.53
C THR A 190 -6.55 -18.66 2.19
N ARG A 191 -7.27 -18.86 1.08
CA ARG A 191 -6.92 -18.23 -0.19
C ARG A 191 -6.92 -16.70 -0.08
N ASP A 192 -7.97 -16.13 0.48
CA ASP A 192 -8.20 -14.68 0.44
C ASP A 192 -7.70 -13.95 1.69
N ASN A 193 -7.50 -14.65 2.79
CA ASN A 193 -7.25 -14.03 4.10
C ASN A 193 -6.02 -14.60 4.80
N ILE A 194 -5.23 -13.71 5.39
CA ILE A 194 -4.09 -14.04 6.24
C ILE A 194 -4.41 -13.58 7.65
N PHE A 195 -4.45 -14.52 8.60
CA PHE A 195 -4.73 -14.27 10.01
C PHE A 195 -3.42 -14.12 10.78
N HIS A 196 -3.37 -13.12 11.64
CA HIS A 196 -2.17 -12.83 12.41
C HIS A 196 -2.50 -12.21 13.79
N THR A 197 -1.49 -12.11 14.64
CA THR A 197 -1.62 -11.42 15.93
C THR A 197 -2.02 -9.95 15.73
N PRO A 198 -2.75 -9.34 16.68
CA PRO A 198 -3.23 -7.97 16.55
C PRO A 198 -2.09 -6.96 16.37
N ILE A 199 -2.10 -6.24 15.27
CA ILE A 199 -1.15 -5.15 14.93
C ILE A 199 -1.85 -3.95 14.28
N THR A 200 -3.19 -3.97 14.20
CA THR A 200 -3.96 -2.95 13.48
C THR A 200 -4.93 -2.23 14.40
N ILE A 201 -5.25 -0.98 14.05
CA ILE A 201 -6.30 -0.19 14.67
C ILE A 201 -7.14 0.49 13.58
N PRO A 202 -8.35 0.97 13.87
CA PRO A 202 -9.17 1.72 12.91
C PRO A 202 -8.38 2.86 12.26
N GLY A 203 -8.37 2.89 10.92
CA GLY A 203 -7.59 3.82 10.11
C GLY A 203 -6.32 3.21 9.48
N ASP A 204 -5.87 2.04 9.94
CA ASP A 204 -4.81 1.26 9.27
C ASP A 204 -5.34 0.43 8.10
N SER A 205 -6.66 0.29 7.99
CA SER A 205 -7.35 -0.41 6.89
C SER A 205 -6.79 -0.03 5.53
N GLY A 206 -6.50 -1.01 4.70
CA GLY A 206 -5.90 -0.84 3.37
C GLY A 206 -4.39 -0.72 3.37
N GLY A 207 -3.74 -0.47 4.50
CA GLY A 207 -2.27 -0.36 4.59
C GLY A 207 -1.55 -1.65 4.16
N ALA A 208 -0.35 -1.51 3.59
CA ALA A 208 0.41 -2.65 3.11
C ALA A 208 0.89 -3.55 4.25
N VAL A 209 0.69 -4.86 4.08
CA VAL A 209 1.24 -5.91 4.94
C VAL A 209 2.29 -6.69 4.18
N TYR A 210 3.43 -6.93 4.79
CA TYR A 210 4.58 -7.54 4.12
C TYR A 210 5.46 -8.36 5.07
N ASP A 211 6.25 -9.24 4.49
CA ASP A 211 7.32 -9.94 5.17
C ASP A 211 8.53 -9.00 5.36
N PRO A 212 8.93 -8.64 6.57
CA PRO A 212 10.02 -7.70 6.79
C PRO A 212 11.39 -8.25 6.39
N LEU A 213 11.56 -9.57 6.23
CA LEU A 213 12.82 -10.17 5.83
C LEU A 213 13.01 -10.12 4.32
N SER A 214 12.03 -10.61 3.56
CA SER A 214 12.07 -10.62 2.09
C SER A 214 11.63 -9.30 1.46
N GLY A 215 10.77 -8.55 2.11
CA GLY A 215 10.09 -7.36 1.54
C GLY A 215 8.90 -7.72 0.65
N GLN A 216 8.51 -8.99 0.54
CA GLN A 216 7.35 -9.38 -0.26
C GLN A 216 6.06 -8.89 0.39
N VAL A 217 5.19 -8.30 -0.44
CA VAL A 217 3.84 -7.90 -0.03
C VAL A 217 3.00 -9.16 0.17
N LEU A 218 2.36 -9.26 1.31
CA LEU A 218 1.42 -10.32 1.65
C LEU A 218 -0.01 -9.89 1.35
N GLY A 219 -0.34 -8.60 1.55
CA GLY A 219 -1.69 -8.11 1.33
C GLY A 219 -1.92 -6.71 1.85
N THR A 220 -3.19 -6.40 2.12
CA THR A 220 -3.65 -5.14 2.70
C THR A 220 -4.44 -5.40 3.98
N VAL A 221 -4.28 -4.52 4.98
CA VAL A 221 -5.04 -4.59 6.23
C VAL A 221 -6.53 -4.55 5.94
N SER A 222 -7.26 -5.59 6.35
CA SER A 222 -8.72 -5.66 6.21
C SER A 222 -9.41 -5.31 7.52
N GLY A 223 -9.11 -5.99 8.61
CA GLY A 223 -9.80 -5.74 9.86
C GLY A 223 -9.27 -6.50 11.05
N SER A 224 -9.98 -6.34 12.17
CA SER A 224 -9.67 -7.00 13.45
C SER A 224 -10.87 -7.81 13.91
N TRP A 225 -10.64 -9.03 14.36
CA TRP A 225 -11.65 -9.99 14.79
C TRP A 225 -11.37 -10.53 16.20
N GLY A 226 -11.44 -9.63 17.16
CA GLY A 226 -11.14 -9.96 18.56
C GLY A 226 -9.66 -10.26 18.78
N PRO A 227 -9.25 -11.53 18.99
CA PRO A 227 -7.84 -11.87 19.28
C PRO A 227 -6.94 -11.96 18.06
N VAL A 228 -7.47 -11.80 16.84
CA VAL A 228 -6.73 -11.88 15.58
C VAL A 228 -7.06 -10.72 14.67
N ASP A 229 -6.08 -10.28 13.93
CA ASP A 229 -6.26 -9.37 12.80
C ASP A 229 -6.26 -10.15 11.48
N ASN A 230 -6.82 -9.52 10.47
CA ASN A 230 -7.00 -10.06 9.13
C ASN A 230 -6.39 -9.15 8.07
N THR A 231 -5.66 -9.77 7.15
CA THR A 231 -5.10 -9.16 5.96
C THR A 231 -5.73 -9.81 4.74
N GLN A 232 -6.24 -9.01 3.80
CA GLN A 232 -6.66 -9.49 2.48
C GLN A 232 -5.41 -9.85 1.67
N ALA A 233 -5.32 -11.06 1.17
CA ALA A 233 -4.17 -11.55 0.42
C ALA A 233 -3.99 -10.79 -0.92
N ALA A 234 -2.75 -10.39 -1.23
CA ALA A 234 -2.45 -9.57 -2.40
C ALA A 234 -2.54 -10.35 -3.71
N ASP A 235 -2.05 -11.58 -3.71
CA ASP A 235 -2.13 -12.51 -4.85
C ASP A 235 -3.58 -12.78 -5.23
N ALA A 236 -4.41 -13.23 -4.28
CA ALA A 236 -5.84 -13.47 -4.48
C ALA A 236 -6.56 -12.20 -4.98
N THR A 237 -6.22 -11.02 -4.45
CA THR A 237 -6.78 -9.75 -4.93
C THR A 237 -6.47 -9.51 -6.40
N LEU A 238 -5.22 -9.69 -6.83
CA LEU A 238 -4.79 -9.47 -8.21
C LEU A 238 -5.34 -10.54 -9.16
N GLN A 239 -5.42 -11.79 -8.69
CA GLN A 239 -6.06 -12.89 -9.41
C GLN A 239 -7.55 -12.59 -9.67
N ASP A 240 -8.30 -12.20 -8.64
CA ASP A 240 -9.74 -11.92 -8.74
C ASP A 240 -10.03 -10.67 -9.59
N ALA A 241 -9.23 -9.62 -9.43
CA ALA A 241 -9.45 -8.37 -10.15
C ALA A 241 -9.10 -8.43 -11.64
N TYR A 242 -8.10 -9.24 -12.02
CA TYR A 242 -7.53 -9.25 -13.37
C TYR A 242 -7.51 -10.62 -14.05
N GLY A 243 -8.06 -11.66 -13.43
CA GLY A 243 -8.05 -13.02 -13.98
C GLY A 243 -6.63 -13.61 -14.10
N ILE A 244 -5.68 -13.17 -13.26
CA ILE A 244 -4.30 -13.69 -13.29
C ILE A 244 -4.30 -15.12 -12.75
N PRO A 245 -3.74 -16.09 -13.48
CA PRO A 245 -3.65 -17.46 -12.98
C PRO A 245 -2.76 -17.59 -11.74
N ASP A 246 -3.05 -18.59 -10.90
CA ASP A 246 -2.22 -18.97 -9.76
C ASP A 246 -0.74 -19.17 -10.17
N GLY A 247 0.19 -18.68 -9.35
CA GLY A 247 1.64 -18.74 -9.61
C GLY A 247 2.14 -17.75 -10.68
N GLN A 248 1.30 -16.86 -11.22
CA GLN A 248 1.68 -15.92 -12.28
C GLN A 248 1.60 -14.44 -11.86
N VAL A 249 1.30 -14.15 -10.60
CA VAL A 249 1.05 -12.77 -10.16
C VAL A 249 2.27 -11.87 -10.42
N ASN A 250 3.48 -12.30 -10.09
CA ASN A 250 4.69 -11.51 -10.32
C ASN A 250 5.14 -11.43 -11.80
N GLN A 251 4.52 -12.20 -12.70
CA GLN A 251 4.73 -12.08 -14.14
C GLN A 251 3.84 -10.98 -14.75
N ARG A 252 2.70 -10.73 -14.13
CA ARG A 252 1.66 -9.83 -14.62
C ARG A 252 1.54 -8.53 -13.83
N PHE A 253 2.01 -8.50 -12.60
CA PHE A 253 2.03 -7.32 -11.74
C PHE A 253 3.46 -7.01 -11.28
N HIS A 254 3.86 -5.76 -11.51
CA HIS A 254 5.16 -5.23 -11.10
C HIS A 254 4.97 -4.09 -10.12
N LEU A 255 5.53 -4.22 -8.91
CA LEU A 255 5.53 -3.13 -7.94
C LEU A 255 6.15 -1.87 -8.55
N ALA A 256 5.70 -0.73 -8.06
CA ALA A 256 6.28 0.58 -8.37
C ALA A 256 7.80 0.61 -8.14
N PRO A 257 8.54 1.46 -8.83
CA PRO A 257 9.99 1.61 -8.67
C PRO A 257 10.39 2.16 -7.28
#